data_0ac13af4a7ecf343ab0ebe9cd86e7143
#
_entry.id   0ac13af4a7ecf343ab0ebe9cd86e7143
#
_cell.length_a   1.000
_cell.length_b   1.000
_cell.length_c   1.000
_cell.angle_alpha   90.00
_cell.angle_beta   90.00
_cell.angle_gamma   90.00
#
_symmetry.space_group_name_H-M   'P 1'
#
loop_
_entity.id
_entity.type
_entity.pdbx_description
1 polymer ?
#
loop_
_entity_poly.entity_id
_entity_poly.type
_entity_poly.pdbx_seq_one_letter_code
_entity_poly.pdbx_strand_id
1 'polypeptide(L)'
;MLKRMNESHSPVTCWALEHWQIAPGEEILDIGCGGGATLKRMGEKITTGHLTGIDYSPVSVETSLKTNRQDVESGKMKVLEGSVEALPFADDGFDKIITVESFYFWPDPQENLKEVRRVLKEGGTFLLGADTYNKDGLDPKTLENICRFHLFTPTAEEFRKLFEKAGFTDIQIHVKEGTDWICVEGKK
;
A
#
# COMPACT_ATOMS: atom_id res chain seq x y z
N MET A 1 -7.28 -18.76 2.54
CA MET A 1 -6.69 -17.94 1.45
C MET A 1 -5.90 -16.76 2.01
N LEU A 2 -6.49 -15.82 2.74
CA LEU A 2 -5.82 -14.61 3.29
C LEU A 2 -4.56 -14.90 4.16
N LYS A 3 -4.57 -15.95 4.99
CA LYS A 3 -3.38 -16.31 5.78
C LYS A 3 -2.17 -16.66 4.90
N ARG A 4 -2.39 -17.39 3.79
CA ARG A 4 -1.32 -17.69 2.81
C ARG A 4 -0.86 -16.44 2.08
N MET A 5 -1.76 -15.52 1.75
CA MET A 5 -1.41 -14.24 1.12
C MET A 5 -0.55 -13.39 2.08
N ASN A 6 -0.93 -13.28 3.36
CA ASN A 6 -0.14 -12.59 4.37
C ASN A 6 1.27 -13.17 4.52
N GLU A 7 1.40 -14.50 4.42
CA GLU A 7 2.71 -15.18 4.49
C GLU A 7 3.54 -14.98 3.22
N SER A 8 2.92 -15.06 2.02
CA SER A 8 3.62 -14.91 0.74
C SER A 8 4.07 -13.48 0.46
N HIS A 9 3.29 -12.47 0.85
CA HIS A 9 3.62 -11.06 0.63
C HIS A 9 4.49 -10.44 1.74
N SER A 10 4.72 -11.19 2.82
CA SER A 10 5.52 -10.74 3.95
C SER A 10 6.94 -10.25 3.56
N PRO A 11 7.68 -10.92 2.66
CA PRO A 11 9.02 -10.47 2.31
C PRO A 11 9.04 -9.15 1.54
N VAL A 12 8.15 -8.95 0.56
CA VAL A 12 8.07 -7.68 -0.20
C VAL A 12 7.61 -6.53 0.69
N THR A 13 6.65 -6.79 1.60
CA THR A 13 6.22 -5.80 2.60
C THR A 13 7.36 -5.36 3.51
N CYS A 14 8.14 -6.32 4.05
CA CYS A 14 9.28 -5.99 4.90
C CYS A 14 10.30 -5.15 4.15
N TRP A 15 10.63 -5.54 2.92
CA TRP A 15 11.58 -4.80 2.09
C TRP A 15 11.06 -3.40 1.74
N ALA A 16 9.80 -3.23 1.37
CA ALA A 16 9.23 -1.91 1.11
C ALA A 16 9.31 -1.01 2.35
N LEU A 17 9.01 -1.54 3.53
CA LEU A 17 9.08 -0.80 4.80
C LEU A 17 10.51 -0.43 5.23
N GLU A 18 11.56 -1.07 4.68
CA GLU A 18 12.97 -0.67 4.91
C GLU A 18 13.29 0.71 4.33
N HIS A 19 12.57 1.13 3.28
CA HIS A 19 12.73 2.44 2.67
C HIS A 19 12.01 3.55 3.45
N TRP A 20 11.25 3.20 4.47
CA TRP A 20 10.38 4.11 5.21
C TRP A 20 10.74 4.21 6.69
N GLN A 21 10.97 5.43 7.16
CA GLN A 21 11.07 5.69 8.60
C GLN A 21 9.70 6.03 9.14
N ILE A 22 9.23 5.27 10.11
CA ILE A 22 7.95 5.48 10.79
C ILE A 22 8.22 6.13 12.14
N ALA A 23 7.70 7.34 12.35
CA ALA A 23 7.77 8.04 13.63
C ALA A 23 6.60 7.60 14.55
N PRO A 24 6.81 7.55 15.87
CA PRO A 24 5.83 7.01 16.82
C PRO A 24 4.45 7.70 16.84
N GLY A 25 4.37 8.96 16.43
CA GLY A 25 3.15 9.78 16.48
C GLY A 25 2.47 10.02 15.13
N GLU A 26 2.85 9.31 14.08
CA GLU A 26 2.28 9.51 12.75
C GLU A 26 0.88 8.91 12.60
N GLU A 27 0.07 9.57 11.76
CA GLU A 27 -1.21 9.08 11.25
C GLU A 27 -0.95 8.36 9.93
N ILE A 28 -1.13 7.03 9.88
CA ILE A 28 -0.78 6.22 8.72
C ILE A 28 -2.01 5.49 8.17
N LEU A 29 -2.18 5.51 6.85
CA LEU A 29 -3.21 4.76 6.13
C LEU A 29 -2.57 3.62 5.32
N ASP A 30 -3.15 2.41 5.44
CA ASP A 30 -2.84 1.25 4.61
C ASP A 30 -4.02 0.96 3.67
N ILE A 31 -3.83 1.18 2.36
CA ILE A 31 -4.86 0.99 1.33
C ILE A 31 -4.75 -0.41 0.74
N GLY A 32 -5.84 -1.18 0.80
CA GLY A 32 -5.85 -2.59 0.46
C GLY A 32 -5.16 -3.42 1.54
N CYS A 33 -5.47 -3.16 2.80
CA CYS A 33 -4.78 -3.73 3.96
C CYS A 33 -4.94 -5.26 4.10
N GLY A 34 -5.81 -5.89 3.31
CA GLY A 34 -6.02 -7.34 3.30
C GLY A 34 -6.27 -7.91 4.69
N GLY A 35 -5.52 -8.94 5.07
CA GLY A 35 -5.60 -9.57 6.39
C GLY A 35 -4.90 -8.81 7.51
N GLY A 36 -4.40 -7.59 7.27
CA GLY A 36 -3.85 -6.68 8.29
C GLY A 36 -2.43 -6.97 8.74
N ALA A 37 -1.65 -7.74 7.96
CA ALA A 37 -0.28 -8.09 8.34
C ALA A 37 0.68 -6.88 8.28
N THR A 38 0.50 -5.98 7.30
CA THR A 38 1.26 -4.74 7.18
C THR A 38 0.95 -3.80 8.34
N LEU A 39 -0.35 -3.62 8.65
CA LEU A 39 -0.82 -2.86 9.81
C LEU A 39 -0.19 -3.36 11.11
N LYS A 40 -0.16 -4.68 11.32
CA LYS A 40 0.44 -5.28 12.52
C LYS A 40 1.91 -4.90 12.68
N ARG A 41 2.70 -4.96 11.58
CA ARG A 41 4.12 -4.58 11.60
C ARG A 41 4.32 -3.10 11.90
N MET A 42 3.50 -2.24 11.33
CA MET A 42 3.56 -0.81 11.60
C MET A 42 3.10 -0.48 13.02
N GLY A 43 2.13 -1.24 13.55
CA GLY A 43 1.63 -1.12 14.93
C GLY A 43 2.69 -1.26 16.01
N GLU A 44 3.76 -2.01 15.74
CA GLU A 44 4.90 -2.16 16.66
C GLU A 44 5.72 -0.86 16.79
N LYS A 45 5.65 0.04 15.80
CA LYS A 45 6.40 1.30 15.74
C LYS A 45 5.57 2.51 16.19
N ILE A 46 4.25 2.46 16.01
CA ILE A 46 3.33 3.53 16.40
C ILE A 46 2.98 3.39 17.88
N THR A 47 3.18 4.46 18.65
CA THR A 47 2.90 4.48 20.10
C THR A 47 1.93 5.60 20.51
N THR A 48 1.94 6.75 19.83
CA THR A 48 1.12 7.92 20.11
C THR A 48 0.29 8.39 18.91
N GLY A 49 0.62 7.91 17.71
CA GLY A 49 -0.17 8.10 16.49
C GLY A 49 -1.21 7.01 16.28
N HIS A 50 -1.82 6.99 15.10
CA HIS A 50 -2.85 6.01 14.76
C HIS A 50 -2.59 5.36 13.41
N LEU A 51 -3.10 4.13 13.28
CA LEU A 51 -3.11 3.36 12.04
C LEU A 51 -4.54 3.20 11.55
N THR A 52 -4.73 3.42 10.27
CA THR A 52 -6.00 3.13 9.60
C THR A 52 -5.76 2.16 8.46
N GLY A 53 -6.53 1.08 8.40
CA GLY A 53 -6.59 0.17 7.26
C GLY A 53 -7.89 0.36 6.50
N ILE A 54 -7.84 0.28 5.18
CA ILE A 54 -9.03 0.23 4.33
C ILE A 54 -8.89 -0.91 3.32
N ASP A 55 -9.98 -1.66 3.13
CA ASP A 55 -10.06 -2.71 2.11
C ASP A 55 -11.49 -2.78 1.58
N TYR A 56 -11.66 -3.07 0.28
CA TYR A 56 -12.99 -3.18 -0.34
C TYR A 56 -13.69 -4.50 -0.01
N SER A 57 -12.94 -5.50 0.49
CA SER A 57 -13.44 -6.83 0.83
C SER A 57 -13.84 -6.92 2.29
N PRO A 58 -15.13 -7.14 2.62
CA PRO A 58 -15.56 -7.31 4.01
C PRO A 58 -14.87 -8.48 4.71
N VAL A 59 -14.48 -9.53 3.97
CA VAL A 59 -13.73 -10.68 4.52
C VAL A 59 -12.30 -10.27 4.91
N SER A 60 -11.67 -9.39 4.12
CA SER A 60 -10.36 -8.82 4.44
C SER A 60 -10.45 -7.95 5.70
N VAL A 61 -11.43 -7.06 5.77
CA VAL A 61 -11.68 -6.20 6.93
C VAL A 61 -11.89 -7.03 8.20
N GLU A 62 -12.76 -8.02 8.17
CA GLU A 62 -13.00 -8.92 9.32
C GLU A 62 -11.72 -9.64 9.77
N THR A 63 -10.91 -10.11 8.80
CA THR A 63 -9.65 -10.78 9.07
C THR A 63 -8.63 -9.83 9.69
N SER A 64 -8.53 -8.61 9.14
CA SER A 64 -7.64 -7.56 9.65
C SER A 64 -8.00 -7.15 11.08
N LEU A 65 -9.28 -6.97 11.38
CA LEU A 65 -9.76 -6.70 12.74
C LEU A 65 -9.39 -7.81 13.72
N LYS A 66 -9.48 -9.08 13.30
CA LYS A 66 -9.06 -10.23 14.14
C LYS A 66 -7.55 -10.27 14.34
N THR A 67 -6.78 -10.01 13.27
CA THR A 67 -5.31 -10.02 13.29
C THR A 67 -4.76 -8.95 14.24
N ASN A 68 -5.42 -7.79 14.29
CA ASN A 68 -4.97 -6.59 15.01
C ASN A 68 -5.86 -6.26 16.21
N ARG A 69 -6.57 -7.24 16.75
CA ARG A 69 -7.59 -7.06 17.76
C ARG A 69 -7.15 -6.16 18.94
N GLN A 70 -5.96 -6.36 19.47
CA GLN A 70 -5.43 -5.62 20.61
C GLN A 70 -5.27 -4.12 20.30
N ASP A 71 -4.71 -3.79 19.12
CA ASP A 71 -4.51 -2.40 18.70
C ASP A 71 -5.83 -1.72 18.32
N VAL A 72 -6.81 -2.49 17.83
CA VAL A 72 -8.17 -1.99 17.56
C VAL A 72 -8.92 -1.70 18.87
N GLU A 73 -8.89 -2.64 19.83
CA GLU A 73 -9.55 -2.46 21.14
C GLU A 73 -8.94 -1.32 21.95
N SER A 74 -7.64 -1.06 21.81
CA SER A 74 -6.97 0.09 22.45
C SER A 74 -7.27 1.44 21.79
N GLY A 75 -7.89 1.45 20.61
CA GLY A 75 -8.15 2.65 19.81
C GLY A 75 -6.97 3.12 18.96
N LYS A 76 -5.81 2.45 19.04
CA LYS A 76 -4.62 2.77 18.23
C LYS A 76 -4.82 2.48 16.72
N MET A 77 -5.71 1.55 16.40
CA MET A 77 -5.95 1.13 15.02
C MET A 77 -7.43 1.13 14.67
N LYS A 78 -7.74 1.51 13.42
CA LYS A 78 -9.05 1.36 12.81
C LYS A 78 -8.93 0.57 11.51
N VAL A 79 -9.93 -0.25 11.21
CA VAL A 79 -10.04 -0.93 9.91
C VAL A 79 -11.44 -0.74 9.38
N LEU A 80 -11.55 -0.27 8.14
CA LEU A 80 -12.80 0.13 7.50
C LEU A 80 -12.97 -0.62 6.17
N GLU A 81 -14.21 -0.86 5.78
CA GLU A 81 -14.57 -1.24 4.43
C GLU A 81 -14.65 0.01 3.55
N GLY A 82 -14.01 -0.04 2.38
CA GLY A 82 -14.05 1.04 1.41
C GLY A 82 -13.08 0.85 0.26
N SER A 83 -13.21 1.71 -0.76
CA SER A 83 -12.43 1.69 -1.99
C SER A 83 -11.50 2.89 -2.07
N VAL A 84 -10.35 2.70 -2.74
CA VAL A 84 -9.44 3.79 -3.11
C VAL A 84 -10.07 4.79 -4.08
N GLU A 85 -11.17 4.44 -4.75
CA GLU A 85 -11.91 5.33 -5.65
C GLU A 85 -12.53 6.53 -4.93
N ALA A 86 -12.88 6.36 -3.65
CA ALA A 86 -13.47 7.41 -2.81
C ALA A 86 -13.12 7.12 -1.35
N LEU A 87 -11.98 7.61 -0.90
CA LEU A 87 -11.51 7.42 0.47
C LEU A 87 -12.37 8.22 1.45
N PRO A 88 -12.97 7.58 2.48
CA PRO A 88 -13.89 8.25 3.39
C PRO A 88 -13.16 9.10 4.46
N PHE A 89 -12.16 9.86 4.02
CA PHE A 89 -11.32 10.69 4.87
C PHE A 89 -11.28 12.13 4.35
N ALA A 90 -11.08 13.07 5.28
CA ALA A 90 -10.84 14.46 4.93
C ALA A 90 -9.50 14.64 4.20
N ASP A 91 -9.35 15.76 3.51
CA ASP A 91 -8.08 16.19 2.94
C ASP A 91 -7.03 16.33 4.05
N ASP A 92 -5.78 16.08 3.71
CA ASP A 92 -4.63 16.25 4.61
C ASP A 92 -4.73 15.49 5.94
N GLY A 93 -5.32 14.29 5.91
CA GLY A 93 -5.56 13.48 7.11
C GLY A 93 -4.36 12.66 7.57
N PHE A 94 -3.46 12.25 6.67
CA PHE A 94 -2.40 11.27 6.95
C PHE A 94 -1.00 11.81 6.70
N ASP A 95 -0.08 11.50 7.61
CA ASP A 95 1.35 11.79 7.43
C ASP A 95 1.97 10.85 6.40
N LYS A 96 1.50 9.61 6.40
CA LYS A 96 1.99 8.56 5.50
C LYS A 96 0.85 7.68 4.98
N ILE A 97 0.98 7.25 3.74
CA ILE A 97 0.05 6.29 3.13
C ILE A 97 0.86 5.17 2.49
N ILE A 98 0.44 3.93 2.68
CA ILE A 98 1.06 2.76 2.09
C ILE A 98 0.03 1.93 1.32
N THR A 99 0.49 1.27 0.27
CA THR A 99 -0.20 0.15 -0.37
C THR A 99 0.81 -0.91 -0.74
N VAL A 100 0.53 -2.17 -0.41
CA VAL A 100 1.38 -3.30 -0.81
C VAL A 100 0.50 -4.36 -1.44
N GLU A 101 0.89 -4.82 -2.64
CA GLU A 101 0.21 -5.89 -3.38
C GLU A 101 -1.28 -5.62 -3.69
N SER A 102 -1.71 -4.36 -3.72
CA SER A 102 -3.09 -4.00 -4.02
C SER A 102 -3.26 -3.14 -5.27
N PHE A 103 -2.25 -2.37 -5.65
CA PHE A 103 -2.28 -1.43 -6.78
C PHE A 103 -2.67 -2.08 -8.12
N TYR A 104 -2.36 -3.34 -8.33
CA TYR A 104 -2.72 -4.11 -9.52
C TYR A 104 -4.22 -4.11 -9.85
N PHE A 105 -5.04 -3.92 -8.82
CA PHE A 105 -6.50 -4.05 -8.87
C PHE A 105 -7.21 -2.71 -8.79
N TRP A 106 -6.49 -1.59 -8.79
CA TRP A 106 -7.09 -0.27 -8.72
C TRP A 106 -7.86 0.04 -10.01
N PRO A 107 -9.13 0.44 -9.93
CA PRO A 107 -9.99 0.59 -11.12
C PRO A 107 -9.51 1.67 -12.09
N ASP A 108 -9.08 2.81 -11.57
CA ASP A 108 -8.48 3.91 -12.31
C ASP A 108 -7.22 4.39 -11.59
N PRO A 109 -6.05 3.77 -11.84
CA PRO A 109 -4.82 4.10 -11.12
C PRO A 109 -4.46 5.58 -11.14
N GLN A 110 -4.76 6.31 -12.23
CA GLN A 110 -4.43 7.72 -12.33
C GLN A 110 -5.32 8.59 -11.43
N GLU A 111 -6.62 8.36 -11.40
CA GLU A 111 -7.54 9.11 -10.55
C GLU A 111 -7.41 8.66 -9.09
N ASN A 112 -7.20 7.36 -8.86
CA ASN A 112 -7.00 6.84 -7.51
C ASN A 112 -5.73 7.39 -6.85
N LEU A 113 -4.65 7.62 -7.60
CA LEU A 113 -3.44 8.29 -7.08
C LEU A 113 -3.72 9.75 -6.67
N LYS A 114 -4.60 10.47 -7.38
CA LYS A 114 -5.01 11.82 -6.98
C LYS A 114 -5.82 11.79 -5.67
N GLU A 115 -6.67 10.77 -5.51
CA GLU A 115 -7.43 10.57 -4.28
C GLU A 115 -6.52 10.25 -3.09
N VAL A 116 -5.50 9.40 -3.29
CA VAL A 116 -4.44 9.16 -2.29
C VAL A 116 -3.75 10.47 -1.92
N ARG A 117 -3.35 11.27 -2.92
CA ARG A 117 -2.71 12.56 -2.69
C ARG A 117 -3.62 13.53 -1.93
N ARG A 118 -4.93 13.53 -2.19
CA ARG A 118 -5.90 14.39 -1.49
C ARG A 118 -5.85 14.18 0.01
N VAL A 119 -5.89 12.93 0.47
CA VAL A 119 -5.94 12.61 1.90
C VAL A 119 -4.56 12.62 2.58
N LEU A 120 -3.48 12.70 1.81
CA LEU A 120 -2.12 12.85 2.32
C LEU A 120 -1.86 14.30 2.70
N LYS A 121 -1.23 14.56 3.84
CA LYS A 121 -0.81 15.90 4.31
C LYS A 121 0.26 16.49 3.38
N GLU A 122 0.33 17.81 3.33
CA GLU A 122 1.46 18.51 2.69
C GLU A 122 2.78 18.06 3.32
N GLY A 123 3.74 17.65 2.48
CA GLY A 123 5.00 17.06 2.90
C GLY A 123 4.93 15.61 3.35
N GLY A 124 3.75 15.01 3.38
CA GLY A 124 3.54 13.58 3.63
C GLY A 124 4.04 12.72 2.49
N THR A 125 4.21 11.42 2.72
CA THR A 125 4.75 10.47 1.75
C THR A 125 3.79 9.30 1.48
N PHE A 126 3.73 8.90 0.23
CA PHE A 126 3.02 7.69 -0.23
C PHE A 126 4.01 6.64 -0.69
N LEU A 127 3.89 5.43 -0.18
CA LEU A 127 4.71 4.26 -0.52
C LEU A 127 3.86 3.18 -1.18
N LEU A 128 4.26 2.76 -2.37
CA LEU A 128 3.69 1.63 -3.09
C LEU A 128 4.71 0.50 -3.14
N GLY A 129 4.36 -0.70 -2.70
CA GLY A 129 5.17 -1.90 -2.83
C GLY A 129 4.47 -2.95 -3.69
N ALA A 130 5.23 -3.58 -4.60
CA ALA A 130 4.73 -4.63 -5.48
C ALA A 130 5.75 -5.73 -5.70
N ASP A 131 5.30 -6.98 -5.73
CA ASP A 131 6.16 -8.15 -5.97
C ASP A 131 6.43 -8.40 -7.46
N THR A 132 5.71 -7.68 -8.32
CA THR A 132 5.97 -7.70 -9.77
C THR A 132 5.66 -6.35 -10.42
N TYR A 133 6.40 -6.02 -11.47
CA TYR A 133 6.16 -4.88 -12.36
C TYR A 133 6.57 -5.26 -13.77
N ASN A 134 6.15 -4.50 -14.78
CA ASN A 134 6.49 -4.78 -16.17
C ASN A 134 7.98 -4.51 -16.43
N LYS A 135 8.72 -5.56 -16.73
CA LYS A 135 10.15 -5.53 -17.09
C LYS A 135 10.49 -6.70 -18.01
N ASP A 136 11.64 -6.64 -18.65
CA ASP A 136 12.17 -7.78 -19.40
C ASP A 136 12.55 -8.95 -18.47
N GLY A 137 12.33 -10.16 -18.95
CA GLY A 137 12.78 -11.37 -18.27
C GLY A 137 11.87 -11.87 -17.14
N LEU A 138 10.61 -11.42 -17.08
CA LEU A 138 9.61 -12.03 -16.20
C LEU A 138 9.43 -13.52 -16.53
N ASP A 139 9.29 -14.33 -15.48
CA ASP A 139 9.08 -15.76 -15.66
C ASP A 139 7.70 -16.07 -16.30
N PRO A 140 7.56 -17.21 -17.03
CA PRO A 140 6.32 -17.52 -17.73
C PRO A 140 5.08 -17.61 -16.84
N LYS A 141 5.24 -18.03 -15.58
CA LYS A 141 4.13 -18.16 -14.64
C LYS A 141 3.64 -16.78 -14.17
N THR A 142 4.57 -15.86 -13.93
CA THR A 142 4.25 -14.45 -13.62
C THR A 142 3.48 -13.81 -14.77
N LEU A 143 3.96 -13.99 -16.01
CA LEU A 143 3.26 -13.51 -17.22
C LEU A 143 1.85 -14.12 -17.36
N GLU A 144 1.72 -15.44 -17.12
CA GLU A 144 0.41 -16.10 -17.11
C GLU A 144 -0.53 -15.48 -16.06
N ASN A 145 -0.04 -15.22 -14.84
CA ASN A 145 -0.84 -14.62 -13.78
C ASN A 145 -1.27 -13.20 -14.13
N ILE A 146 -0.37 -12.36 -14.67
CA ILE A 146 -0.68 -11.01 -15.13
C ILE A 146 -1.83 -11.05 -16.14
N CYS A 147 -1.74 -11.92 -17.15
CA CYS A 147 -2.79 -12.08 -18.15
C CYS A 147 -4.09 -12.64 -17.55
N ARG A 148 -4.00 -13.69 -16.74
CA ARG A 148 -5.16 -14.40 -16.17
C ARG A 148 -6.00 -13.53 -15.24
N PHE A 149 -5.33 -12.68 -14.44
CA PHE A 149 -5.98 -11.84 -13.45
C PHE A 149 -6.10 -10.38 -13.90
N HIS A 150 -5.72 -10.08 -15.15
CA HIS A 150 -5.73 -8.73 -15.72
C HIS A 150 -5.03 -7.71 -14.83
N LEU A 151 -3.86 -8.08 -14.29
CA LEU A 151 -3.13 -7.23 -13.37
C LEU A 151 -2.57 -6.02 -14.10
N PHE A 152 -2.79 -4.83 -13.55
CA PHE A 152 -2.14 -3.62 -14.03
C PHE A 152 -0.72 -3.53 -13.49
N THR A 153 0.26 -3.81 -14.35
CA THR A 153 1.68 -3.85 -14.00
C THR A 153 2.46 -2.84 -14.85
N PRO A 154 2.58 -1.58 -14.41
CA PRO A 154 3.38 -0.58 -15.11
C PRO A 154 4.88 -0.93 -15.07
N THR A 155 5.64 -0.39 -16.03
CA THR A 155 7.10 -0.30 -15.95
C THR A 155 7.52 0.72 -14.88
N ALA A 156 8.77 0.70 -14.45
CA ALA A 156 9.30 1.69 -13.50
C ALA A 156 9.11 3.14 -14.00
N GLU A 157 9.30 3.36 -15.30
CA GLU A 157 9.09 4.68 -15.92
C GLU A 157 7.62 5.08 -15.97
N GLU A 158 6.71 4.14 -16.21
CA GLU A 158 5.27 4.38 -16.17
C GLU A 158 4.78 4.68 -14.75
N PHE A 159 5.31 4.00 -13.74
CA PHE A 159 5.05 4.35 -12.34
C PHE A 159 5.45 5.79 -12.04
N ARG A 160 6.64 6.23 -12.46
CA ARG A 160 7.08 7.61 -12.31
C ARG A 160 6.09 8.58 -12.93
N LYS A 161 5.69 8.35 -14.18
CA LYS A 161 4.73 9.20 -14.89
C LYS A 161 3.35 9.24 -14.23
N LEU A 162 2.88 8.12 -13.69
CA LEU A 162 1.62 8.07 -12.95
C LEU A 162 1.67 8.96 -11.70
N PHE A 163 2.74 8.85 -10.92
CA PHE A 163 2.94 9.66 -9.72
C PHE A 163 3.08 11.15 -10.06
N GLU A 164 3.89 11.51 -11.06
CA GLU A 164 4.05 12.90 -11.53
C GLU A 164 2.73 13.50 -11.98
N LYS A 165 1.94 12.78 -12.79
CA LYS A 165 0.62 13.22 -13.26
C LYS A 165 -0.41 13.36 -12.13
N ALA A 166 -0.27 12.59 -11.06
CA ALA A 166 -1.08 12.73 -9.87
C ALA A 166 -0.64 13.89 -8.97
N GLY A 167 0.51 14.52 -9.27
CA GLY A 167 1.04 15.68 -8.56
C GLY A 167 2.00 15.34 -7.41
N PHE A 168 2.50 14.10 -7.34
CA PHE A 168 3.58 13.74 -6.42
C PHE A 168 4.92 14.30 -6.89
N THR A 169 5.77 14.63 -5.94
CA THR A 169 7.15 15.14 -6.12
C THR A 169 8.14 14.20 -5.43
N ASP A 170 9.44 14.45 -5.59
CA ASP A 170 10.53 13.68 -4.97
C ASP A 170 10.38 12.16 -5.16
N ILE A 171 9.97 11.74 -6.38
CA ILE A 171 9.62 10.35 -6.68
C ILE A 171 10.88 9.50 -6.69
N GLN A 172 10.93 8.52 -5.79
CA GLN A 172 11.99 7.54 -5.70
C GLN A 172 11.46 6.16 -6.12
N ILE A 173 12.25 5.44 -6.89
CA ILE A 173 11.92 4.10 -7.34
C ILE A 173 13.05 3.17 -6.95
N HIS A 174 12.71 2.16 -6.17
CA HIS A 174 13.62 1.11 -5.75
C HIS A 174 13.22 -0.20 -6.41
N VAL A 175 14.19 -0.89 -6.95
CA VAL A 175 14.03 -2.25 -7.48
C VAL A 175 14.97 -3.18 -6.73
N LYS A 176 14.50 -4.35 -6.36
CA LYS A 176 15.32 -5.30 -5.62
C LYS A 176 16.03 -6.23 -6.59
N GLU A 177 17.35 -6.17 -6.59
CA GLU A 177 18.19 -7.04 -7.44
C GLU A 177 17.86 -8.52 -7.23
N GLY A 178 17.81 -9.29 -8.31
CA GLY A 178 17.49 -10.71 -8.30
C GLY A 178 16.03 -11.05 -8.04
N THR A 179 15.15 -10.06 -8.03
CA THR A 179 13.69 -10.22 -7.88
C THR A 179 12.93 -9.40 -8.91
N ASP A 180 11.58 -9.52 -8.87
CA ASP A 180 10.68 -8.68 -9.67
C ASP A 180 10.02 -7.59 -8.81
N TRP A 181 10.58 -7.30 -7.62
CA TRP A 181 10.00 -6.36 -6.67
C TRP A 181 10.33 -4.93 -7.01
N ILE A 182 9.32 -4.08 -6.86
CA ILE A 182 9.43 -2.63 -7.00
C ILE A 182 8.82 -1.94 -5.78
N CYS A 183 9.42 -0.84 -5.39
CA CYS A 183 8.88 0.08 -4.41
C CYS A 183 8.95 1.49 -4.98
N VAL A 184 7.85 2.22 -4.94
CA VAL A 184 7.75 3.59 -5.44
C VAL A 184 7.30 4.48 -4.30
N GLU A 185 8.08 5.53 -4.02
CA GLU A 185 7.75 6.54 -3.04
C GLU A 185 7.55 7.89 -3.73
N GLY A 186 6.54 8.64 -3.29
CA GLY A 186 6.29 10.01 -3.74
C GLY A 186 5.85 10.88 -2.58
N LYS A 187 6.15 12.18 -2.66
CA LYS A 187 5.83 13.19 -1.67
C LYS A 187 4.73 14.12 -2.19
N LYS A 188 3.79 14.49 -1.32
CA LYS A 188 2.81 15.54 -1.62
C LYS A 188 3.40 16.93 -1.58
#